data_bb1d2a5fa031120edd4fe9a739fd7152
#
_entry.id   bb1d2a5fa031120edd4fe9a739fd7152
#
_cell.length_a   1.000
_cell.length_b   1.000
_cell.length_c   1.000
_cell.angle_alpha   90.00
_cell.angle_beta   90.00
_cell.angle_gamma   90.00
#
_symmetry.space_group_name_H-M   'P 1'
#
loop_
_entity.id
_entity.type
_entity.pdbx_description
1 polymer ?
#
loop_
_entity_poly.entity_id
_entity_poly.type
_entity_poly.pdbx_seq_one_letter_code
_entity_poly.pdbx_strand_id
1 'polypeptide(L)'
;MKLITAIIKPFKLDDVRSALTELGHHGMTIEEVKGFGRQKGHTELYRGAEYVIDFIPKLKLQIAVAEDAVDQAIEAIISAANTGKIGDGKIFVSPXEQTIRIRTGETGNDAL
;
A
#
# COMPACT_ATOMS: atom_id res chain seq x y z
N MET A 1 -14.54 -8.61 -7.41
CA MET A 1 -13.38 -8.46 -6.49
C MET A 1 -12.30 -7.65 -7.13
N LYS A 2 -11.60 -6.89 -6.32
CA LYS A 2 -10.46 -6.11 -6.77
C LYS A 2 -9.29 -6.29 -5.83
N LEU A 3 -8.10 -6.18 -6.39
CA LEU A 3 -6.88 -6.14 -5.60
C LEU A 3 -6.43 -4.70 -5.51
N ILE A 4 -6.30 -4.21 -4.30
CA ILE A 4 -5.82 -2.86 -4.06
C ILE A 4 -4.36 -2.97 -3.63
N THR A 5 -3.50 -2.26 -4.33
CA THR A 5 -2.09 -2.17 -3.99
C THR A 5 -1.77 -0.73 -3.66
N ALA A 6 -1.28 -0.50 -2.46
CA ALA A 6 -0.95 0.85 -2.01
C ALA A 6 0.53 0.93 -1.70
N ILE A 7 1.19 1.93 -2.28
CA ILE A 7 2.58 2.22 -1.94
C ILE A 7 2.53 3.43 -1.01
N ILE A 8 3.03 3.27 0.21
CA ILE A 8 2.87 4.30 1.23
C ILE A 8 4.20 4.56 1.93
N LYS A 9 4.26 5.67 2.64
CA LYS A 9 5.40 5.94 3.51
C LYS A 9 5.40 4.94 4.66
N PRO A 10 6.57 4.44 5.04
CA PRO A 10 6.60 3.38 6.07
C PRO A 10 5.94 3.76 7.39
N PHE A 11 6.10 5.02 7.84
CA PHE A 11 5.54 5.39 9.13
C PHE A 11 4.02 5.52 9.12
N LYS A 12 3.40 5.38 7.95
CA LYS A 12 1.95 5.44 7.84
C LYS A 12 1.29 4.07 7.93
N LEU A 13 2.08 3.01 8.07
CA LEU A 13 1.52 1.67 8.05
C LEU A 13 0.46 1.45 9.11
N ASP A 14 0.75 1.84 10.35
CA ASP A 14 -0.19 1.58 11.42
C ASP A 14 -1.50 2.33 11.20
N ASP A 15 -1.42 3.55 10.71
CA ASP A 15 -2.64 4.31 10.44
C ASP A 15 -3.48 3.66 9.36
N VAL A 16 -2.83 3.21 8.30
CA VAL A 16 -3.54 2.57 7.20
C VAL A 16 -4.15 1.24 7.65
N ARG A 17 -3.37 0.45 8.38
CA ARG A 17 -3.85 -0.83 8.87
C ARG A 17 -5.08 -0.64 9.76
N SER A 18 -5.01 0.34 10.66
CA SER A 18 -6.14 0.60 11.55
C SER A 18 -7.39 1.01 10.77
N ALA A 19 -7.20 1.87 9.77
CA ALA A 19 -8.35 2.35 9.00
C ALA A 19 -9.01 1.22 8.24
N LEU A 20 -8.21 0.33 7.66
CA LEU A 20 -8.77 -0.80 6.93
C LEU A 20 -9.42 -1.81 7.85
N THR A 21 -8.81 -2.03 9.01
CA THR A 21 -9.38 -2.96 9.99
C THR A 21 -10.73 -2.46 10.48
N GLU A 22 -10.87 -1.18 10.67
CA GLU A 22 -12.15 -0.61 11.12
C GLU A 22 -13.26 -0.87 10.10
N LEU A 23 -12.92 -0.99 8.83
CA LEU A 23 -13.90 -1.29 7.80
C LEU A 23 -14.16 -2.79 7.69
N GLY A 24 -13.47 -3.60 8.49
CA GLY A 24 -13.66 -5.04 8.45
C GLY A 24 -12.65 -5.79 7.60
N HIS A 25 -11.62 -5.11 7.10
CA HIS A 25 -10.62 -5.76 6.26
C HIS A 25 -9.44 -6.16 7.13
N HIS A 26 -9.26 -7.44 7.35
CA HIS A 26 -8.25 -7.92 8.26
C HIS A 26 -7.05 -8.59 7.59
N GLY A 27 -7.25 -9.11 6.39
CA GLY A 27 -6.17 -9.81 5.71
C GLY A 27 -5.47 -8.89 4.74
N MET A 28 -4.21 -8.59 5.01
CA MET A 28 -3.44 -7.76 4.10
C MET A 28 -2.00 -8.22 4.10
N THR A 29 -1.33 -8.00 2.98
CA THR A 29 0.05 -8.41 2.79
C THR A 29 0.91 -7.16 2.68
N ILE A 30 2.04 -7.16 3.37
CA ILE A 30 2.92 -6.00 3.41
C ILE A 30 4.32 -6.41 2.98
N GLU A 31 4.91 -5.58 2.16
CA GLU A 31 6.23 -5.81 1.60
C GLU A 31 7.05 -4.54 1.71
N GLU A 32 8.31 -4.68 2.10
CA GLU A 32 9.22 -3.55 2.07
C GLU A 32 9.74 -3.38 0.65
N VAL A 33 9.63 -2.16 0.13
CA VAL A 33 10.06 -1.87 -1.23
C VAL A 33 10.82 -0.55 -1.23
N LYS A 34 11.40 -0.22 -2.36
CA LYS A 34 12.05 1.06 -2.55
C LYS A 34 11.37 1.80 -3.68
N GLY A 35 11.15 3.08 -3.46
CA GLY A 35 10.52 3.90 -4.46
C GLY A 35 11.51 4.84 -5.11
N PHE A 36 11.30 5.10 -6.37
CA PHE A 36 12.05 6.12 -7.12
C PHE A 36 11.02 7.04 -7.74
N GLY A 37 11.12 8.32 -7.42
CA GLY A 37 10.13 9.24 -7.92
C GLY A 37 10.54 10.66 -7.63
N ARG A 38 9.54 11.53 -7.55
CA ARG A 38 9.82 12.94 -7.36
C ARG A 38 10.29 13.29 -5.96
N GLN A 39 9.98 12.44 -4.99
CA GLN A 39 10.52 12.63 -3.65
C GLN A 39 11.98 12.21 -3.70
N LYS A 40 12.85 13.17 -3.73
CA LYS A 40 14.27 12.86 -3.80
C LYS A 40 14.78 12.42 -2.44
N GLY A 41 15.75 11.53 -2.46
CA GLY A 41 16.45 11.16 -1.26
C GLY A 41 17.40 12.28 -0.85
N HIS A 42 18.17 12.01 0.17
CA HIS A 42 19.15 12.99 0.61
C HIS A 42 20.43 12.86 -0.20
N THR A 43 21.21 13.91 -0.16
CA THR A 43 22.51 13.97 -0.83
C THR A 43 23.59 13.49 0.12
N GLU A 44 24.49 12.67 -0.40
CA GLU A 44 25.62 12.17 0.38
C GLU A 44 26.91 12.48 -0.33
N LEU A 45 27.98 12.65 0.46
CA LEU A 45 29.30 12.83 -0.08
C LEU A 45 30.05 11.51 -0.07
N TYR A 46 30.69 11.21 -1.18
CA TYR A 46 31.50 10.02 -1.30
C TYR A 46 32.76 10.38 -2.07
N ARG A 47 33.91 10.27 -1.40
CA ARG A 47 35.20 10.63 -2.00
C ARG A 47 35.18 12.03 -2.59
N GLY A 48 34.54 12.94 -1.90
CA GLY A 48 34.47 14.32 -2.35
C GLY A 48 33.45 14.60 -3.42
N ALA A 49 32.73 13.57 -3.86
CA ALA A 49 31.67 13.74 -4.85
C ALA A 49 30.32 13.62 -4.16
N GLU A 50 29.38 14.39 -4.67
CA GLU A 50 28.02 14.42 -4.14
C GLU A 50 27.16 13.42 -4.88
N TYR A 51 26.47 12.56 -4.14
CA TYR A 51 25.52 11.62 -4.71
C TYR A 51 24.13 11.94 -4.22
N VAL A 52 23.17 11.88 -5.13
CA VAL A 52 21.77 12.02 -4.78
C VAL A 52 21.19 10.62 -4.60
N ILE A 53 20.64 10.36 -3.42
CA ILE A 53 20.00 9.09 -3.16
C ILE A 53 18.59 9.17 -3.72
N ASP A 54 18.34 8.41 -4.77
CA ASP A 54 17.05 8.47 -5.46
C ASP A 54 16.05 7.43 -5.00
N PHE A 55 16.53 6.37 -4.35
CA PHE A 55 15.65 5.30 -3.92
C PHE A 55 15.34 5.45 -2.43
N ILE A 56 14.07 5.43 -2.11
CA ILE A 56 13.58 5.74 -0.77
C ILE A 56 12.74 4.58 -0.29
N PRO A 57 12.91 4.17 0.97
CA PRO A 57 12.08 3.07 1.50
C PRO A 57 10.60 3.40 1.47
N LYS A 58 9.82 2.44 1.04
CA LYS A 58 8.36 2.51 1.02
C LYS A 58 7.82 1.17 1.47
N LEU A 59 6.53 1.13 1.71
CA LEU A 59 5.85 -0.14 1.94
C LEU A 59 4.81 -0.36 0.86
N LYS A 60 4.71 -1.60 0.42
CA LYS A 60 3.65 -2.01 -0.49
C LYS A 60 2.66 -2.84 0.32
N LEU A 61 1.42 -2.40 0.34
CA LEU A 61 0.35 -3.09 1.03
C LEU A 61 -0.64 -3.58 -0.01
N GLN A 62 -1.02 -4.84 0.09
CA GLN A 62 -2.00 -5.40 -0.83
C GLN A 62 -3.16 -5.98 -0.07
N ILE A 63 -4.35 -5.75 -0.59
CA ILE A 63 -5.57 -6.25 0.02
C ILE A 63 -6.60 -6.53 -1.07
N ALA A 64 -7.24 -7.69 -0.97
CA ALA A 64 -8.33 -8.03 -1.87
C ALA A 64 -9.65 -7.65 -1.21
N VAL A 65 -10.51 -6.99 -1.96
CA VAL A 65 -11.78 -6.53 -1.41
C VAL A 65 -12.93 -6.86 -2.38
N ALA A 66 -14.12 -6.95 -1.82
CA ALA A 66 -15.31 -7.11 -2.64
C ALA A 66 -15.53 -5.85 -3.46
N GLU A 67 -16.20 -6.04 -4.59
CA GLU A 67 -16.44 -4.95 -5.53
C GLU A 67 -17.06 -3.73 -4.87
N ASP A 68 -18.03 -3.94 -4.00
CA ASP A 68 -18.76 -2.83 -3.40
C ASP A 68 -18.00 -2.19 -2.24
N ALA A 69 -16.86 -2.72 -1.86
CA ALA A 69 -16.05 -2.16 -0.78
C ALA A 69 -14.86 -1.35 -1.29
N VAL A 70 -14.66 -1.29 -2.60
CA VAL A 70 -13.45 -0.70 -3.16
C VAL A 70 -13.33 0.78 -2.84
N ASP A 71 -14.38 1.54 -3.11
CA ASP A 71 -14.28 2.99 -2.93
C ASP A 71 -14.03 3.36 -1.47
N GLN A 72 -14.68 2.66 -0.57
CA GLN A 72 -14.52 2.91 0.85
C GLN A 72 -13.11 2.60 1.31
N ALA A 73 -12.57 1.49 0.83
CA ALA A 73 -11.20 1.10 1.17
C ALA A 73 -10.20 2.13 0.64
N ILE A 74 -10.39 2.58 -0.59
CA ILE A 74 -9.51 3.59 -1.17
C ILE A 74 -9.54 4.87 -0.34
N GLU A 75 -10.72 5.32 0.03
CA GLU A 75 -10.84 6.53 0.83
C GLU A 75 -10.16 6.39 2.18
N ALA A 76 -10.30 5.22 2.79
CA ALA A 76 -9.65 4.97 4.07
C ALA A 76 -8.14 5.05 3.94
N ILE A 77 -7.60 4.45 2.88
CA ILE A 77 -6.16 4.49 2.67
C ILE A 77 -5.69 5.92 2.42
N ILE A 78 -6.40 6.66 1.59
CA ILE A 78 -6.00 8.04 1.30
C ILE A 78 -5.99 8.87 2.58
N SER A 79 -7.06 8.81 3.35
CA SER A 79 -7.13 9.60 4.57
C SER A 79 -6.01 9.25 5.55
N ALA A 80 -5.70 7.97 5.67
CA ALA A 80 -4.72 7.52 6.64
C ALA A 80 -3.30 7.80 6.19
N ALA A 81 -3.03 7.72 4.88
CA ALA A 81 -1.66 7.80 4.37
C ALA A 81 -1.24 9.18 3.91
N ASN A 82 -2.18 10.07 3.71
CA ASN A 82 -1.91 11.38 3.11
C ASN A 82 -1.19 12.30 4.10
N THR A 83 -0.06 12.85 3.69
CA THR A 83 0.61 13.91 4.44
C THR A 83 0.53 15.24 3.71
N GLY A 84 0.11 15.22 2.45
CA GLY A 84 0.08 16.40 1.60
C GLY A 84 1.42 16.73 0.98
N LYS A 85 2.42 15.89 1.18
CA LYS A 85 3.76 16.15 0.67
C LYS A 85 4.12 15.15 -0.42
N ILE A 86 5.08 15.52 -1.23
CA ILE A 86 5.60 14.63 -2.26
C ILE A 86 6.10 13.35 -1.61
N GLY A 87 5.80 12.23 -2.21
CA GLY A 87 6.23 10.94 -1.69
C GLY A 87 5.15 10.17 -0.96
N ASP A 88 3.95 10.71 -0.89
CA ASP A 88 2.86 10.02 -0.20
C ASP A 88 2.51 8.67 -0.81
N GLY A 89 2.79 8.49 -2.10
CA GLY A 89 2.58 7.20 -2.72
C GLY A 89 1.39 7.17 -3.65
N LYS A 90 1.02 5.96 -4.04
CA LYS A 90 -0.06 5.75 -5.00
C LYS A 90 -0.85 4.52 -4.64
N ILE A 91 -2.07 4.49 -5.14
CA ILE A 91 -2.93 3.32 -5.01
C ILE A 91 -3.22 2.80 -6.40
N PHE A 92 -3.09 1.50 -6.58
CA PHE A 92 -3.42 0.82 -7.83
C PHE A 92 -4.56 -0.14 -7.56
N VAL A 93 -5.51 -0.20 -8.46
CA VAL A 93 -6.65 -1.10 -8.33
C VAL A 93 -6.68 -2.00 -9.56
N SER A 94 -6.75 -3.31 -9.37
CA SER A 94 -6.78 -4.26 -10.46
C SER A 94 -7.79 -5.36 -10.18
N PRO A 95 -8.24 -6.03 -11.24
CA PRO A 95 -9.18 -7.14 -11.03
C PRO A 95 -8.55 -8.31 -10.32
N UNK A 96 -9.10 -9.13 -9.39
CA UNK A 96 -8.79 -9.95 -8.94
C UNK A 96 -9.54 -10.70 -9.33
N GLU A 97 -9.42 -11.67 -10.15
CA GLU A 97 -10.35 -12.59 -10.78
C GLU A 97 -10.85 -13.64 -9.81
N GLN A 98 -9.98 -14.06 -8.95
CA GLN A 98 -10.32 -15.16 -8.08
C GLN A 98 -9.51 -15.06 -6.79
N THR A 99 -10.15 -15.40 -5.68
CA THR A 99 -9.48 -15.51 -4.38
C THR A 99 -9.85 -16.85 -3.78
N ILE A 100 -8.87 -17.56 -3.27
CA ILE A 100 -9.09 -18.87 -2.66
C ILE A 100 -8.36 -18.88 -1.32
N ARG A 101 -9.10 -19.23 -0.26
CA ARG A 101 -8.46 -19.35 1.05
C ARG A 101 -7.81 -20.72 1.16
N ILE A 102 -6.54 -20.74 1.45
CA ILE A 102 -5.79 -21.99 1.45
C ILE A 102 -6.31 -22.97 2.51
N ARG A 103 -6.58 -22.46 3.71
CA ARG A 103 -6.98 -23.35 4.80
C ARG A 103 -8.30 -24.04 4.53
N THR A 104 -9.25 -23.36 3.94
CA THR A 104 -10.62 -23.87 3.82
C THR A 104 -11.05 -24.23 2.40
N GLY A 105 -10.35 -23.69 1.40
CA GLY A 105 -10.77 -23.84 0.02
C GLY A 105 -11.93 -22.94 -0.38
N GLU A 106 -12.36 -22.06 0.52
CA GLU A 106 -13.41 -21.09 0.17
C GLU A 106 -12.95 -20.19 -0.95
N THR A 107 -13.89 -19.77 -1.79
CA THR A 107 -13.56 -18.96 -2.97
C THR A 107 -14.39 -17.70 -3.00
N GLY A 108 -13.95 -16.77 -3.83
CA GLY A 108 -14.69 -15.54 -4.06
C GLY A 108 -14.76 -14.68 -2.80
N ASN A 109 -15.90 -14.02 -2.63
CA ASN A 109 -16.06 -13.13 -1.48
C ASN A 109 -15.97 -13.87 -0.15
N ASP A 110 -16.31 -15.15 -0.13
CA ASP A 110 -16.20 -15.93 1.10
C ASP A 110 -14.75 -16.13 1.53
N ALA A 111 -13.82 -15.93 0.62
CA ALA A 111 -12.40 -16.10 0.91
C ALA A 111 -11.73 -14.79 1.37
N LEU A 112 -12.45 -13.70 1.37
CA LEU A 112 -11.87 -12.40 1.74
C LEU A 112 -11.81 -12.20 3.25
#